data_0fe2e9c2efc98f42db5b2ae2d986394d
#
_entry.id   0fe2e9c2efc98f42db5b2ae2d986394d
#
_cell.length_a   1.000
_cell.length_b   1.000
_cell.length_c   1.000
_cell.angle_alpha   90.00
_cell.angle_beta   90.00
_cell.angle_gamma   90.00
#
_symmetry.space_group_name_H-M   'P 1'
#
loop_
_entity.id
_entity.type
_entity.pdbx_description
1 polymer ?
#
loop_
_entity_poly.entity_id
_entity_poly.type
_entity_poly.pdbx_seq_one_letter_code
_entity_poly.pdbx_strand_id
1 'polypeptide(L)'
;GTDLDKAAENGQTQAVTTVEAQYVTSANAETINPYVGKLITGLSISGVTAEQQAQLLPILSEKIGDAVSVDGVFKDVTNLGNTGYFSEVNPVFTTVPEGVKLDFAVTVNPITTGVSFEGNTVYTSEVLTKFMDLQPGQVLNSVYVGQKVQGINAAYARDGYMLAHVDGIRVDDQ
;
A
#
# COMPACT_ATOMS: atom_id res chain seq x y z
N GLY A 1 -7.35 16.44 -4.21
CA GLY A 1 -7.62 17.27 -4.61
C GLY A 1 -8.89 17.97 -4.93
N THR A 2 -8.71 19.13 -5.43
CA THR A 2 -9.83 19.99 -5.75
C THR A 2 -10.75 19.41 -6.81
N ASP A 3 -10.22 18.61 -7.75
CA ASP A 3 -11.05 18.02 -8.81
C ASP A 3 -12.00 16.96 -8.26
N LEU A 4 -11.55 16.18 -7.31
CA LEU A 4 -12.41 15.20 -6.64
C LEU A 4 -13.45 15.90 -5.77
N ASP A 5 -13.07 16.97 -5.10
CA ASP A 5 -13.99 17.74 -4.27
C ASP A 5 -15.07 18.38 -5.13
N LYS A 6 -14.69 18.92 -6.29
CA LYS A 6 -15.66 19.49 -7.22
C LYS A 6 -16.63 18.47 -7.78
N ALA A 7 -16.15 17.28 -8.08
CA ALA A 7 -17.02 16.21 -8.55
C ALA A 7 -18.05 15.85 -7.47
N ALA A 8 -17.64 15.79 -6.21
CA ALA A 8 -18.56 15.56 -5.11
C ALA A 8 -19.57 16.69 -4.94
N GLU A 9 -19.13 17.93 -5.04
CA GLU A 9 -20.00 19.11 -4.96
C GLU A 9 -21.07 19.12 -6.05
N ASN A 10 -20.73 18.60 -7.21
CA ASN A 10 -21.68 18.53 -8.32
C ASN A 10 -22.59 17.31 -8.23
N GLY A 11 -22.50 16.53 -7.19
CA GLY A 11 -23.32 15.33 -7.01
C GLY A 11 -22.96 14.19 -7.95
N GLN A 12 -21.84 14.26 -8.60
CA GLN A 12 -21.40 13.26 -9.57
C GLN A 12 -20.80 12.04 -8.91
N THR A 13 -20.21 12.24 -7.76
CA THR A 13 -19.66 11.17 -6.98
C THR A 13 -20.09 11.34 -5.56
N GLN A 14 -20.01 10.32 -4.88
CA GLN A 14 -20.13 10.32 -3.45
C GLN A 14 -18.91 11.00 -2.85
N ALA A 15 -18.85 11.04 -1.57
CA ALA A 15 -17.71 11.59 -0.87
C ALA A 15 -16.40 11.02 -1.40
N VAL A 16 -15.36 11.81 -1.37
CA VAL A 16 -14.01 11.38 -1.74
C VAL A 16 -13.61 10.20 -0.88
N THR A 17 -13.19 9.14 -1.53
CA THR A 17 -12.71 7.97 -0.84
C THR A 17 -11.20 8.02 -0.68
N THR A 18 -10.72 7.48 0.42
CA THR A 18 -9.30 7.30 0.64
C THR A 18 -8.78 6.24 -0.34
N VAL A 19 -7.63 6.51 -0.93
CA VAL A 19 -6.93 5.50 -1.73
C VAL A 19 -6.35 4.47 -0.78
N GLU A 20 -6.73 3.22 -0.98
CA GLU A 20 -6.22 2.13 -0.17
C GLU A 20 -4.97 1.54 -0.82
N ALA A 21 -4.01 1.18 0.01
CA ALA A 21 -2.85 0.44 -0.43
C ALA A 21 -3.26 -0.97 -0.85
N GLN A 22 -2.64 -1.48 -1.91
CA GLN A 22 -2.93 -2.81 -2.40
C GLN A 22 -1.86 -3.77 -1.92
N TYR A 23 -2.23 -4.59 -0.96
CA TYR A 23 -1.37 -5.64 -0.45
C TYR A 23 -2.23 -6.81 0.02
N VAL A 24 -1.62 -7.98 0.12
CA VAL A 24 -2.25 -9.16 0.69
C VAL A 24 -1.56 -9.53 1.99
N THR A 25 -2.29 -10.18 2.87
CA THR A 25 -1.75 -10.63 4.15
C THR A 25 -2.35 -11.98 4.54
N SER A 26 -1.54 -12.79 5.20
CA SER A 26 -1.99 -14.02 5.84
C SER A 26 -2.52 -13.78 7.25
N ALA A 27 -2.46 -12.53 7.74
CA ALA A 27 -2.91 -12.22 9.10
C ALA A 27 -4.41 -12.44 9.23
N ASN A 28 -4.77 -13.28 10.19
CA ASN A 28 -6.16 -13.46 10.61
C ASN A 28 -6.17 -13.91 12.07
N ALA A 29 -7.36 -13.87 12.69
CA ALA A 29 -7.47 -14.21 14.09
C ALA A 29 -6.98 -15.65 14.39
N GLU A 30 -7.25 -16.59 13.49
CA GLU A 30 -6.85 -17.97 13.71
C GLU A 30 -5.34 -18.17 13.71
N THR A 31 -4.63 -17.44 12.85
CA THR A 31 -3.15 -17.57 12.78
C THR A 31 -2.47 -16.83 13.91
N ILE A 32 -3.12 -15.86 14.53
CA ILE A 32 -2.57 -15.05 15.62
C ILE A 32 -2.92 -15.62 16.99
N ASN A 33 -4.15 -16.13 17.16
CA ASN A 33 -4.66 -16.60 18.45
C ASN A 33 -3.73 -17.56 19.22
N PRO A 34 -3.03 -18.50 18.58
CA PRO A 34 -2.14 -19.41 19.31
C PRO A 34 -1.03 -18.68 20.09
N TYR A 35 -0.72 -17.46 19.72
CA TYR A 35 0.38 -16.70 20.28
C TYR A 35 -0.08 -15.55 21.19
N VAL A 36 -1.37 -15.28 21.25
CA VAL A 36 -1.92 -14.17 22.04
C VAL A 36 -1.53 -14.33 23.52
N GLY A 37 -1.06 -13.23 24.11
CA GLY A 37 -0.60 -13.19 25.49
C GLY A 37 0.85 -13.58 25.68
N LYS A 38 1.49 -14.17 24.67
CA LYS A 38 2.90 -14.54 24.78
C LYS A 38 3.78 -13.30 24.65
N LEU A 39 4.91 -13.32 25.37
CA LEU A 39 5.85 -12.21 25.38
C LEU A 39 6.59 -12.13 24.05
N ILE A 40 6.61 -10.94 23.44
CA ILE A 40 7.41 -10.66 22.26
C ILE A 40 8.86 -10.47 22.71
N THR A 41 9.73 -11.40 22.35
CA THR A 41 11.15 -11.38 22.72
C THR A 41 12.04 -10.88 21.60
N GLY A 42 11.52 -10.87 20.37
CA GLY A 42 12.22 -10.36 19.20
C GLY A 42 11.21 -9.79 18.21
N LEU A 43 11.61 -8.74 17.50
CA LEU A 43 10.76 -8.05 16.55
C LEU A 43 11.61 -7.70 15.33
N SER A 44 11.13 -8.09 14.13
CA SER A 44 11.88 -7.87 12.91
C SER A 44 10.94 -7.70 11.72
N ILE A 45 11.51 -7.18 10.63
CA ILE A 45 10.83 -7.09 9.34
C ILE A 45 11.78 -7.69 8.32
N SER A 46 11.38 -8.81 7.72
CA SER A 46 12.18 -9.48 6.68
C SER A 46 11.68 -9.12 5.29
N GLY A 47 12.53 -9.27 4.29
CA GLY A 47 12.22 -8.89 2.91
C GLY A 47 12.69 -7.49 2.54
N VAL A 48 13.29 -6.79 3.47
CA VAL A 48 13.88 -5.45 3.28
C VAL A 48 15.33 -5.47 3.73
N THR A 49 16.06 -4.40 3.39
CA THR A 49 17.43 -4.26 3.86
C THR A 49 17.47 -3.92 5.35
N ALA A 50 18.62 -4.10 5.99
CA ALA A 50 18.79 -3.74 7.40
C ALA A 50 18.50 -2.26 7.66
N GLU A 51 18.90 -1.40 6.74
CA GLU A 51 18.65 0.04 6.83
C GLU A 51 17.15 0.34 6.75
N GLN A 52 16.45 -0.28 5.80
CA GLN A 52 15.00 -0.13 5.65
C GLN A 52 14.27 -0.66 6.88
N GLN A 53 14.71 -1.80 7.42
CA GLN A 53 14.12 -2.34 8.63
C GLN A 53 14.23 -1.34 9.79
N ALA A 54 15.39 -0.73 9.96
CA ALA A 54 15.59 0.26 11.03
C ALA A 54 14.63 1.45 10.89
N GLN A 55 14.32 1.84 9.66
CA GLN A 55 13.37 2.93 9.40
C GLN A 55 11.92 2.51 9.62
N LEU A 56 11.61 1.24 9.43
CA LEU A 56 10.24 0.74 9.53
C LEU A 56 9.86 0.27 10.94
N LEU A 57 10.79 -0.24 11.72
CA LEU A 57 10.50 -0.74 13.06
C LEU A 57 9.76 0.28 13.95
N PRO A 58 10.10 1.59 13.92
CA PRO A 58 9.39 2.57 14.75
C PRO A 58 7.90 2.72 14.46
N ILE A 59 7.43 2.32 13.27
CA ILE A 59 6.00 2.44 12.95
C ILE A 59 5.16 1.30 13.54
N LEU A 60 5.80 0.27 14.04
CA LEU A 60 5.10 -0.85 14.67
C LEU A 60 4.58 -0.43 16.05
N SER A 61 3.34 -0.81 16.35
CA SER A 61 2.73 -0.52 17.65
C SER A 61 3.20 -1.51 18.72
N GLU A 62 3.41 -2.76 18.35
CA GLU A 62 3.94 -3.75 19.28
C GLU A 62 5.45 -3.61 19.41
N LYS A 63 5.92 -3.80 20.62
CA LYS A 63 7.35 -3.67 20.96
C LYS A 63 7.83 -4.90 21.68
N ILE A 64 9.14 -5.12 21.68
CA ILE A 64 9.76 -6.15 22.52
C ILE A 64 9.36 -5.90 23.96
N GLY A 65 8.90 -6.94 24.63
CA GLY A 65 8.40 -6.87 26.00
C GLY A 65 6.88 -6.78 26.10
N ASP A 66 6.19 -6.50 25.01
CA ASP A 66 4.73 -6.51 24.98
C ASP A 66 4.20 -7.93 24.83
N ALA A 67 2.95 -8.14 25.22
CA ALA A 67 2.24 -9.38 24.95
C ALA A 67 1.59 -9.30 23.55
N VAL A 68 1.62 -10.39 22.82
CA VAL A 68 0.96 -10.47 21.51
C VAL A 68 -0.54 -10.26 21.68
N SER A 69 -1.12 -9.39 20.85
CA SER A 69 -2.57 -9.22 20.74
C SER A 69 -2.99 -9.26 19.27
N VAL A 70 -4.21 -9.73 19.03
CA VAL A 70 -4.75 -9.76 17.67
C VAL A 70 -4.80 -8.36 17.09
N ASP A 71 -5.33 -7.40 17.84
CA ASP A 71 -5.46 -6.01 17.39
C ASP A 71 -4.11 -5.37 17.11
N GLY A 72 -3.11 -5.64 17.95
CA GLY A 72 -1.76 -5.10 17.76
C GLY A 72 -1.12 -5.62 16.49
N VAL A 73 -1.24 -6.91 16.21
CA VAL A 73 -0.68 -7.50 14.99
C VAL A 73 -1.38 -6.95 13.76
N PHE A 74 -2.73 -6.86 13.77
CA PHE A 74 -3.47 -6.27 12.65
C PHE A 74 -3.09 -4.81 12.42
N LYS A 75 -2.94 -4.05 13.50
CA LYS A 75 -2.53 -2.65 13.38
C LYS A 75 -1.15 -2.53 12.71
N ASP A 76 -0.22 -3.39 13.08
CA ASP A 76 1.12 -3.36 12.53
C ASP A 76 1.14 -3.80 11.06
N VAL A 77 0.37 -4.83 10.70
CA VAL A 77 0.20 -5.23 9.31
C VAL A 77 -0.38 -4.06 8.49
N THR A 78 -1.41 -3.42 9.01
CA THR A 78 -2.04 -2.28 8.34
C THR A 78 -1.07 -1.10 8.19
N ASN A 79 -0.32 -0.80 9.23
CA ASN A 79 0.65 0.29 9.16
C ASN A 79 1.73 0.04 8.10
N LEU A 80 2.24 -1.19 8.03
CA LEU A 80 3.22 -1.57 7.02
C LEU A 80 2.60 -1.54 5.61
N GLY A 81 1.41 -2.13 5.46
CA GLY A 81 0.72 -2.18 4.17
C GLY A 81 0.39 -0.78 3.64
N ASN A 82 -0.02 0.11 4.53
CA ASN A 82 -0.41 1.48 4.15
C ASN A 82 0.76 2.35 3.72
N THR A 83 2.01 1.90 3.89
CA THR A 83 3.14 2.61 3.29
C THR A 83 3.08 2.59 1.76
N GLY A 84 2.42 1.59 1.17
CA GLY A 84 2.25 1.45 -0.26
C GLY A 84 3.40 0.75 -0.98
N TYR A 85 4.46 0.38 -0.27
CA TYR A 85 5.65 -0.22 -0.90
C TYR A 85 5.63 -1.74 -0.98
N PHE A 86 4.65 -2.39 -0.33
CA PHE A 86 4.64 -3.84 -0.20
C PHE A 86 3.42 -4.45 -0.89
N SER A 87 3.64 -5.56 -1.61
CA SER A 87 2.55 -6.37 -2.18
C SER A 87 2.06 -7.43 -1.19
N GLU A 88 2.90 -7.80 -0.21
CA GLU A 88 2.54 -8.73 0.84
C GLU A 88 3.10 -8.28 2.18
N VAL A 89 2.34 -8.48 3.24
CA VAL A 89 2.75 -8.25 4.62
C VAL A 89 2.21 -9.40 5.46
N ASN A 90 3.08 -10.27 5.92
CA ASN A 90 2.68 -11.48 6.64
C ASN A 90 3.36 -11.54 8.02
N PRO A 91 2.58 -11.65 9.11
CA PRO A 91 3.18 -11.88 10.41
C PRO A 91 3.64 -13.33 10.52
N VAL A 92 4.86 -13.52 11.03
CA VAL A 92 5.43 -14.85 11.23
C VAL A 92 5.89 -14.95 12.67
N PHE A 93 5.38 -15.93 13.39
CA PHE A 93 5.71 -16.17 14.79
C PHE A 93 6.64 -17.36 14.92
N THR A 94 7.68 -17.21 15.70
CA THR A 94 8.58 -18.31 16.06
C THR A 94 8.58 -18.46 17.58
N THR A 95 8.15 -19.62 18.06
CA THR A 95 8.14 -19.91 19.50
C THR A 95 9.54 -20.08 20.02
N VAL A 96 9.83 -19.44 21.13
CA VAL A 96 11.09 -19.56 21.87
C VAL A 96 10.76 -19.85 23.33
N PRO A 97 11.74 -20.28 24.16
CA PRO A 97 11.43 -20.64 25.54
C PRO A 97 10.77 -19.53 26.35
N GLU A 98 11.15 -18.27 26.12
CA GLU A 98 10.67 -17.12 26.89
C GLU A 98 9.41 -16.48 26.31
N GLY A 99 8.99 -16.88 25.11
CA GLY A 99 7.85 -16.27 24.44
C GLY A 99 7.87 -16.52 22.94
N VAL A 100 7.77 -15.46 22.14
CA VAL A 100 7.78 -15.58 20.68
C VAL A 100 8.65 -14.48 20.06
N LYS A 101 9.22 -14.80 18.93
CA LYS A 101 9.77 -13.80 18.00
C LYS A 101 8.73 -13.51 16.95
N LEU A 102 8.46 -12.23 16.73
CA LEU A 102 7.52 -11.78 15.70
C LEU A 102 8.28 -11.11 14.58
N ASP A 103 8.13 -11.66 13.39
CA ASP A 103 8.67 -11.10 12.16
C ASP A 103 7.52 -10.73 11.23
N PHE A 104 7.63 -9.57 10.58
CA PHE A 104 6.73 -9.22 9.49
C PHE A 104 7.49 -9.47 8.19
N ALA A 105 7.12 -10.56 7.51
CA ALA A 105 7.69 -10.90 6.22
C ALA A 105 6.98 -10.10 5.15
N VAL A 106 7.70 -9.21 4.49
CA VAL A 106 7.13 -8.35 3.47
C VAL A 106 7.73 -8.66 2.10
N THR A 107 6.94 -8.42 1.06
CA THR A 107 7.38 -8.48 -0.32
C THR A 107 7.31 -7.06 -0.87
N VAL A 108 8.46 -6.52 -1.24
CA VAL A 108 8.56 -5.17 -1.79
C VAL A 108 8.00 -5.18 -3.20
N ASN A 109 7.24 -4.12 -3.55
CA ASN A 109 6.74 -3.94 -4.89
C ASN A 109 7.87 -3.88 -5.91
N PRO A 110 7.61 -4.22 -7.19
CA PRO A 110 8.64 -4.19 -8.21
C PRO A 110 9.17 -2.77 -8.44
N ILE A 111 10.37 -2.70 -9.00
CA ILE A 111 10.98 -1.44 -9.42
C ILE A 111 10.30 -0.99 -10.71
N THR A 112 9.88 0.27 -10.75
CA THR A 112 9.24 0.86 -11.91
C THR A 112 10.26 1.05 -13.04
N THR A 113 9.97 0.53 -14.23
CA THR A 113 10.79 0.75 -15.43
C THR A 113 10.08 1.62 -16.46
N GLY A 114 8.76 1.74 -16.35
CA GLY A 114 7.96 2.57 -17.24
C GLY A 114 6.49 2.42 -16.92
N VAL A 115 5.68 3.19 -17.62
CA VAL A 115 4.23 3.18 -17.44
C VAL A 115 3.55 3.16 -18.80
N SER A 116 2.55 2.32 -18.98
CA SER A 116 1.70 2.32 -20.14
C SER A 116 0.24 2.49 -19.73
N PHE A 117 -0.58 2.98 -20.66
CA PHE A 117 -1.98 3.29 -20.38
C PHE A 117 -2.88 2.53 -21.35
N GLU A 118 -4.07 2.18 -20.84
CA GLU A 118 -5.10 1.52 -21.61
C GLU A 118 -6.39 2.33 -21.54
N GLY A 119 -7.12 2.39 -22.66
CA GLY A 119 -8.41 3.08 -22.72
C GLY A 119 -8.32 4.60 -22.77
N ASN A 120 -7.13 5.17 -22.94
CA ASN A 120 -6.98 6.62 -23.00
C ASN A 120 -7.33 7.13 -24.40
N THR A 121 -8.54 7.66 -24.55
CA THR A 121 -9.03 8.14 -25.84
C THR A 121 -8.96 9.66 -25.99
N VAL A 122 -8.89 10.41 -24.90
CA VAL A 122 -8.89 11.87 -24.92
C VAL A 122 -7.49 12.42 -24.70
N TYR A 123 -6.85 11.98 -23.63
CA TYR A 123 -5.47 12.39 -23.34
C TYR A 123 -4.50 11.39 -23.94
N THR A 124 -3.42 11.89 -24.52
CA THR A 124 -2.38 11.01 -25.07
C THR A 124 -1.62 10.32 -23.94
N SER A 125 -0.99 9.21 -24.26
CA SER A 125 -0.14 8.51 -23.29
C SER A 125 1.02 9.39 -22.81
N GLU A 126 1.53 10.28 -23.68
CA GLU A 126 2.58 11.22 -23.32
C GLU A 126 2.13 12.19 -22.22
N VAL A 127 0.93 12.77 -22.37
CA VAL A 127 0.36 13.67 -21.35
C VAL A 127 0.13 12.93 -20.03
N LEU A 128 -0.44 11.73 -20.11
CA LEU A 128 -0.71 10.93 -18.92
C LEU A 128 0.57 10.49 -18.21
N THR A 129 1.60 10.18 -18.98
CA THR A 129 2.90 9.82 -18.41
C THR A 129 3.48 10.96 -17.57
N LYS A 130 3.39 12.19 -18.08
CA LYS A 130 3.84 13.36 -17.33
C LYS A 130 3.01 13.57 -16.06
N PHE A 131 1.70 13.36 -16.16
CA PHE A 131 0.81 13.49 -15.01
C PHE A 131 1.13 12.45 -13.93
N MET A 132 1.40 11.22 -14.31
CA MET A 132 1.74 10.15 -13.35
C MET A 132 3.04 10.44 -12.63
N ASP A 133 4.00 11.07 -13.30
CA ASP A 133 5.28 11.46 -12.71
C ASP A 133 5.98 10.29 -11.99
N LEU A 134 6.01 9.15 -12.64
CA LEU A 134 6.68 7.96 -12.14
C LEU A 134 8.09 7.90 -12.73
N GLN A 135 9.08 7.81 -11.87
CA GLN A 135 10.48 7.77 -12.29
C GLN A 135 10.94 6.34 -12.46
N PRO A 136 11.59 5.98 -13.59
CA PRO A 136 12.19 4.65 -13.73
C PRO A 136 13.21 4.39 -12.63
N GLY A 137 13.28 3.16 -12.17
CA GLY A 137 14.23 2.74 -11.15
C GLY A 137 13.74 2.88 -9.72
N GLN A 138 12.55 3.45 -9.50
CA GLN A 138 11.96 3.57 -8.18
C GLN A 138 11.04 2.39 -7.87
N VAL A 139 10.94 2.05 -6.60
CA VAL A 139 9.97 1.04 -6.15
C VAL A 139 8.56 1.58 -6.34
N LEU A 140 7.69 0.76 -6.91
CA LEU A 140 6.29 1.10 -7.11
C LEU A 140 5.62 1.36 -5.75
N ASN A 141 4.91 2.49 -5.64
CA ASN A 141 4.07 2.78 -4.48
C ASN A 141 2.60 2.74 -4.91
N SER A 142 1.87 1.75 -4.43
CA SER A 142 0.50 1.51 -4.87
C SER A 142 -0.46 2.65 -4.46
N VAL A 143 -0.21 3.30 -3.34
CA VAL A 143 -1.02 4.44 -2.90
C VAL A 143 -0.82 5.62 -3.86
N TYR A 144 0.43 5.92 -4.19
CA TYR A 144 0.76 7.00 -5.13
C TYR A 144 0.11 6.77 -6.49
N VAL A 145 0.26 5.56 -7.03
CA VAL A 145 -0.34 5.21 -8.33
C VAL A 145 -1.85 5.38 -8.28
N GLY A 146 -2.49 4.88 -7.23
CA GLY A 146 -3.94 5.01 -7.08
C GLY A 146 -4.41 6.46 -7.03
N GLN A 147 -3.68 7.31 -6.32
CA GLN A 147 -4.00 8.75 -6.25
C GLN A 147 -3.88 9.42 -7.61
N LYS A 148 -2.86 9.06 -8.39
CA LYS A 148 -2.68 9.61 -9.73
C LYS A 148 -3.77 9.16 -10.69
N VAL A 149 -4.19 7.90 -10.60
CA VAL A 149 -5.31 7.38 -11.41
C VAL A 149 -6.61 8.13 -11.09
N GLN A 150 -6.89 8.35 -9.81
CA GLN A 150 -8.07 9.14 -9.42
C GLN A 150 -8.00 10.56 -10.01
N GLY A 151 -6.83 11.17 -10.00
CA GLY A 151 -6.64 12.50 -10.58
C GLY A 151 -6.88 12.53 -12.09
N ILE A 152 -6.42 11.50 -12.81
CA ILE A 152 -6.67 11.39 -14.26
C ILE A 152 -8.16 11.29 -14.53
N ASN A 153 -8.86 10.41 -13.82
CA ASN A 153 -10.29 10.22 -14.04
C ASN A 153 -11.11 11.45 -13.65
N ALA A 154 -10.70 12.16 -12.59
CA ALA A 154 -11.32 13.42 -12.23
C ALA A 154 -11.11 14.49 -13.31
N ALA A 155 -9.94 14.53 -13.95
CA ALA A 155 -9.67 15.47 -15.03
C ALA A 155 -10.53 15.19 -16.24
N TYR A 156 -10.76 13.93 -16.60
CA TYR A 156 -11.70 13.57 -17.67
C TYR A 156 -13.11 14.08 -17.36
N ALA A 157 -13.59 13.87 -16.14
CA ALA A 157 -14.92 14.33 -15.74
C ALA A 157 -15.03 15.85 -15.78
N ARG A 158 -14.01 16.55 -15.28
CA ARG A 158 -13.98 18.02 -15.27
C ARG A 158 -14.08 18.59 -16.68
N ASP A 159 -13.43 17.97 -17.64
CA ASP A 159 -13.40 18.43 -19.02
C ASP A 159 -14.64 17.98 -19.82
N GLY A 160 -15.63 17.40 -19.17
CA GLY A 160 -16.88 17.00 -19.81
C GLY A 160 -16.89 15.60 -20.39
N TYR A 161 -15.87 14.81 -20.16
CA TYR A 161 -15.76 13.45 -20.68
C TYR A 161 -16.15 12.43 -19.61
N MET A 162 -17.40 12.55 -19.16
CA MET A 162 -17.89 11.78 -17.99
C MET A 162 -17.78 10.27 -18.16
N LEU A 163 -17.90 9.78 -19.39
CA LEU A 163 -17.82 8.35 -19.67
C LEU A 163 -16.44 7.90 -20.08
N ALA A 164 -15.53 8.84 -20.36
CA ALA A 164 -14.16 8.50 -20.70
C ALA A 164 -13.34 8.36 -19.43
N HIS A 165 -12.52 7.36 -19.38
CA HIS A 165 -11.65 7.11 -18.24
C HIS A 165 -10.49 6.22 -18.68
N VAL A 166 -9.49 6.13 -17.83
CA VAL A 166 -8.39 5.21 -18.03
C VAL A 166 -8.84 3.85 -17.48
N ASP A 167 -8.94 2.85 -18.36
CA ASP A 167 -9.38 1.51 -17.95
C ASP A 167 -8.34 0.80 -17.11
N GLY A 168 -7.07 1.08 -17.36
CA GLY A 168 -6.02 0.47 -16.60
C GLY A 168 -4.68 1.15 -16.82
N ILE A 169 -3.79 0.90 -15.90
CA ILE A 169 -2.40 1.28 -15.97
C ILE A 169 -1.57 0.03 -15.78
N ARG A 170 -0.60 -0.17 -16.68
CA ARG A 170 0.38 -1.20 -16.50
C ARG A 170 1.71 -0.53 -16.15
N VAL A 171 2.27 -0.90 -15.02
CA VAL A 171 3.58 -0.45 -14.61
C VAL A 171 4.59 -1.51 -15.00
N ASP A 172 5.53 -1.13 -15.83
CA ASP A 172 6.58 -2.03 -16.27
C ASP A 172 7.55 -2.26 -15.11
N ASP A 173 7.95 -3.50 -14.90
CA ASP A 173 8.84 -3.89 -13.81
C ASP A 173 10.04 -4.67 -14.32
N GLN A 174 10.96 -4.93 -13.42
CA GLN A 174 12.15 -5.75 -13.71
C GLN A 174 11.93 -7.17 -13.22
#